data_7b19953c294dd0674b8b3537354fc1aa
#
_entry.id   7b19953c294dd0674b8b3537354fc1aa
#
_cell.length_a   1.000
_cell.length_b   1.000
_cell.length_c   1.000
_cell.angle_alpha   90.00
_cell.angle_beta   90.00
_cell.angle_gamma   90.00
#
_symmetry.space_group_name_H-M   'P 1'
#
loop_
_entity.id
_entity.type
_entity.pdbx_description
1 polymer ?
#
loop_
_entity_poly.entity_id
_entity_poly.type
_entity_poly.pdbx_seq_one_letter_code
_entity_poly.pdbx_strand_id
1 'polypeptide(L)'
;MKHLVHILVVLMVVMAGCAEKKSPLDAEARDSGMRAAAALVAVDHTDTISMERAVMDAKAKQSVYALKRDSAAVRAFDEAFRSYLKEKDRPLYNSIFPEDKKR
;
A
#
# COMPACT_ATOMS: atom_id res chain seq x y z
N MET A 1 -7.77 14.06 38.47
CA MET A 1 -6.91 14.62 37.46
C MET A 1 -6.37 13.60 36.50
N LYS A 2 -5.82 12.50 37.01
CA LYS A 2 -5.34 11.44 36.15
C LYS A 2 -6.45 10.87 35.28
N HIS A 3 -7.64 10.82 35.81
CA HIS A 3 -8.78 10.30 35.07
C HIS A 3 -9.14 11.15 33.88
N LEU A 4 -8.99 12.46 34.00
CA LEU A 4 -9.26 13.37 32.91
C LEU A 4 -8.32 13.14 31.76
N VAL A 5 -7.06 12.91 32.06
CA VAL A 5 -6.07 12.66 31.03
C VAL A 5 -6.40 11.38 30.29
N HIS A 6 -6.77 10.34 31.02
CA HIS A 6 -7.13 9.08 30.41
C HIS A 6 -8.35 9.20 29.50
N ILE A 7 -9.35 9.93 29.96
CA ILE A 7 -10.55 10.15 29.18
C ILE A 7 -10.23 10.87 27.90
N LEU A 8 -9.38 11.88 27.98
CA LEU A 8 -8.96 12.64 26.80
C LEU A 8 -8.24 11.76 25.80
N VAL A 9 -7.34 10.92 26.29
CA VAL A 9 -6.60 10.02 25.42
C VAL A 9 -7.53 9.05 24.73
N VAL A 10 -8.46 8.48 25.47
CA VAL A 10 -9.43 7.55 24.90
C VAL A 10 -10.28 8.23 23.85
N LEU A 11 -10.71 9.45 24.11
CA LEU A 11 -11.49 10.19 23.13
C LEU A 11 -10.71 10.44 21.86
N MET A 12 -9.45 10.79 21.98
CA MET A 12 -8.62 11.04 20.81
C MET A 12 -8.47 9.77 19.97
N VAL A 13 -8.27 8.65 20.64
CA VAL A 13 -8.15 7.38 19.93
C VAL A 13 -9.42 7.04 19.19
N VAL A 14 -10.56 7.23 19.84
CA VAL A 14 -11.84 6.95 19.22
C VAL A 14 -12.07 7.85 18.02
N MET A 15 -11.74 9.12 18.16
CA MET A 15 -11.91 10.05 17.05
C MET A 15 -11.02 9.69 15.87
N ALA A 16 -9.79 9.34 16.16
CA ALA A 16 -8.87 8.93 15.11
C ALA A 16 -9.40 7.70 14.38
N GLY A 17 -9.91 6.73 15.14
CA GLY A 17 -10.49 5.53 14.56
C GLY A 17 -11.68 5.83 13.67
N CYS A 18 -12.56 6.71 14.13
CA CYS A 18 -13.73 7.08 13.36
C CYS A 18 -13.36 7.86 12.11
N ALA A 19 -12.40 8.76 12.22
CA ALA A 19 -12.00 9.60 11.11
C ALA A 19 -11.34 8.80 10.00
N GLU A 20 -10.51 7.85 10.34
CA GLU A 20 -9.72 7.13 9.35
C GLU A 20 -10.35 5.83 8.88
N LYS A 21 -11.19 5.24 9.68
CA LYS A 21 -11.82 3.98 9.32
C LYS A 21 -10.83 2.94 8.81
N LYS A 22 -9.78 2.73 9.57
CA LYS A 22 -8.79 1.76 9.17
C LYS A 22 -9.39 0.36 9.08
N SER A 23 -9.04 -0.33 8.02
CA SER A 23 -9.46 -1.70 7.83
C SER A 23 -8.68 -2.63 8.75
N PRO A 24 -9.31 -3.70 9.26
CA PRO A 24 -8.56 -4.74 9.96
C PRO A 24 -7.52 -5.40 9.05
N LEU A 25 -7.67 -5.24 7.74
CA LEU A 25 -6.71 -5.78 6.77
C LEU A 25 -5.61 -4.78 6.41
N ASP A 26 -5.58 -3.62 7.03
CA ASP A 26 -4.62 -2.57 6.68
C ASP A 26 -3.17 -3.06 6.75
N ALA A 27 -2.78 -3.66 7.87
CA ALA A 27 -1.41 -4.14 8.03
C ALA A 27 -1.07 -5.24 7.03
N GLU A 28 -2.01 -6.15 6.80
CA GLU A 28 -1.82 -7.22 5.83
C GLU A 28 -1.67 -6.64 4.42
N ALA A 29 -2.52 -5.70 4.06
CA ALA A 29 -2.47 -5.09 2.74
C ALA A 29 -1.17 -4.33 2.51
N ARG A 30 -0.68 -3.62 3.52
CA ARG A 30 0.60 -2.92 3.41
C ARG A 30 1.75 -3.90 3.24
N ASP A 31 1.75 -4.97 4.00
CA ASP A 31 2.78 -6.00 3.87
C ASP A 31 2.73 -6.65 2.49
N SER A 32 1.54 -6.96 2.02
CA SER A 32 1.35 -7.55 0.70
C SER A 32 1.82 -6.62 -0.40
N GLY A 33 1.50 -5.33 -0.29
CA GLY A 33 1.95 -4.32 -1.25
C GLY A 33 3.46 -4.19 -1.29
N MET A 34 4.09 -4.18 -0.12
CA MET A 34 5.54 -4.11 -0.04
C MET A 34 6.20 -5.35 -0.64
N ARG A 35 5.67 -6.52 -0.37
CA ARG A 35 6.20 -7.77 -0.92
C ARG A 35 6.04 -7.83 -2.43
N ALA A 36 4.91 -7.36 -2.94
CA ALA A 36 4.69 -7.31 -4.39
C ALA A 36 5.69 -6.37 -5.05
N ALA A 37 5.96 -5.23 -4.45
CA ALA A 37 6.95 -4.29 -4.95
C ALA A 37 8.35 -4.89 -4.90
N ALA A 38 8.69 -5.56 -3.80
CA ALA A 38 9.99 -6.20 -3.66
C ALA A 38 10.19 -7.28 -4.73
N ALA A 39 9.16 -8.05 -5.00
CA ALA A 39 9.23 -9.07 -6.04
C ALA A 39 9.48 -8.44 -7.41
N LEU A 40 8.83 -7.32 -7.68
CA LEU A 40 8.99 -6.61 -8.94
C LEU A 40 10.39 -6.04 -9.09
N VAL A 41 10.93 -5.47 -8.03
CA VAL A 41 12.30 -4.93 -8.04
C VAL A 41 13.32 -6.04 -8.31
N ALA A 42 13.05 -7.23 -7.80
CA ALA A 42 13.96 -8.38 -7.95
C ALA A 42 13.95 -9.00 -9.34
N VAL A 43 12.95 -8.69 -10.17
CA VAL A 43 12.86 -9.23 -11.52
C VAL A 43 13.88 -8.57 -12.44
N ASP A 44 14.43 -9.34 -13.37
CA ASP A 44 15.31 -8.81 -14.41
C ASP A 44 14.50 -7.84 -15.29
N HIS A 45 14.88 -6.58 -15.26
CA HIS A 45 14.12 -5.54 -15.96
C HIS A 45 14.23 -5.63 -17.47
N THR A 46 15.18 -6.43 -17.98
CA THR A 46 15.28 -6.67 -19.43
C THR A 46 14.37 -7.79 -19.88
N ASP A 47 13.80 -8.54 -18.94
CA ASP A 47 12.89 -9.64 -19.25
C ASP A 47 11.45 -9.14 -19.19
N THR A 48 10.94 -8.70 -20.34
CA THR A 48 9.62 -8.10 -20.44
C THR A 48 8.52 -9.04 -19.95
N ILE A 49 8.62 -10.31 -20.25
CA ILE A 49 7.60 -11.28 -19.85
C ILE A 49 7.54 -11.41 -18.33
N SER A 50 8.70 -11.53 -17.69
CA SER A 50 8.77 -11.63 -16.24
C SER A 50 8.28 -10.34 -15.58
N MET A 51 8.60 -9.19 -16.14
CA MET A 51 8.12 -7.91 -15.63
C MET A 51 6.60 -7.81 -15.70
N GLU A 52 6.03 -8.15 -16.84
CA GLU A 52 4.57 -8.12 -16.99
C GLU A 52 3.89 -9.06 -16.01
N ARG A 53 4.45 -10.26 -15.85
CA ARG A 53 3.88 -11.24 -14.92
C ARG A 53 3.91 -10.71 -13.49
N ALA A 54 5.01 -10.08 -13.08
CA ALA A 54 5.12 -9.53 -11.74
C ALA A 54 4.11 -8.40 -11.51
N VAL A 55 3.92 -7.54 -12.51
CA VAL A 55 2.94 -6.45 -12.42
C VAL A 55 1.53 -7.02 -12.32
N MET A 56 1.22 -8.01 -13.15
CA MET A 56 -0.11 -8.64 -13.13
C MET A 56 -0.36 -9.33 -11.81
N ASP A 57 0.65 -9.97 -11.24
CA ASP A 57 0.54 -10.63 -9.95
C ASP A 57 0.25 -9.60 -8.84
N ALA A 58 0.93 -8.47 -8.88
CA ALA A 58 0.68 -7.40 -7.93
C ALA A 58 -0.76 -6.87 -8.03
N LYS A 59 -1.24 -6.68 -9.26
CA LYS A 59 -2.62 -6.24 -9.47
C LYS A 59 -3.63 -7.27 -8.98
N ALA A 60 -3.33 -8.54 -9.18
CA ALA A 60 -4.21 -9.60 -8.71
C ALA A 60 -4.31 -9.60 -7.19
N LYS A 61 -3.19 -9.42 -6.51
CA LYS A 61 -3.18 -9.35 -5.05
C LYS A 61 -3.97 -8.15 -4.54
N GLN A 62 -3.83 -7.02 -5.20
CA GLN A 62 -4.60 -5.84 -4.82
C GLN A 62 -6.09 -6.05 -5.08
N SER A 63 -6.43 -6.74 -6.16
CA SER A 63 -7.82 -7.01 -6.52
C SER A 63 -8.57 -7.81 -5.47
N VAL A 64 -7.88 -8.62 -4.69
CA VAL A 64 -8.52 -9.37 -3.61
C VAL A 64 -9.22 -8.42 -2.65
N TYR A 65 -8.56 -7.31 -2.32
CA TYR A 65 -9.14 -6.33 -1.41
C TYR A 65 -10.25 -5.54 -2.07
N ALA A 66 -10.12 -5.27 -3.37
CA ALA A 66 -11.18 -4.61 -4.11
C ALA A 66 -12.44 -5.47 -4.17
N LEU A 67 -12.28 -6.79 -4.35
CA LEU A 67 -13.42 -7.70 -4.36
C LEU A 67 -14.10 -7.77 -3.00
N LYS A 68 -13.34 -7.57 -1.94
CA LYS A 68 -13.90 -7.49 -0.59
C LYS A 68 -14.53 -6.13 -0.30
N ARG A 69 -14.49 -5.24 -1.26
CA ARG A 69 -14.99 -3.87 -1.13
C ARG A 69 -14.35 -3.13 0.03
N ASP A 70 -13.09 -3.41 0.25
CA ASP A 70 -12.30 -2.78 1.31
C ASP A 70 -11.38 -1.74 0.70
N SER A 71 -11.92 -0.55 0.48
CA SER A 71 -11.16 0.53 -0.18
C SER A 71 -9.98 0.99 0.65
N ALA A 72 -10.07 0.90 1.99
CA ALA A 72 -8.95 1.27 2.85
C ALA A 72 -7.79 0.30 2.66
N ALA A 73 -8.07 -0.99 2.52
CA ALA A 73 -7.03 -1.99 2.28
C ALA A 73 -6.41 -1.82 0.89
N VAL A 74 -7.24 -1.53 -0.12
CA VAL A 74 -6.74 -1.25 -1.47
C VAL A 74 -5.76 -0.09 -1.44
N ARG A 75 -6.12 0.98 -0.75
CA ARG A 75 -5.27 2.16 -0.63
C ARG A 75 -3.99 1.84 0.13
N ALA A 76 -4.10 1.06 1.21
CA ALA A 76 -2.92 0.69 2.00
C ALA A 76 -1.93 -0.12 1.16
N PHE A 77 -2.45 -1.04 0.35
CA PHE A 77 -1.61 -1.81 -0.58
C PHE A 77 -0.90 -0.88 -1.55
N ASP A 78 -1.66 0.02 -2.18
CA ASP A 78 -1.11 0.92 -3.19
C ASP A 78 -0.05 1.84 -2.60
N GLU A 79 -0.31 2.41 -1.44
CA GLU A 79 0.66 3.28 -0.79
C GLU A 79 1.96 2.55 -0.47
N ALA A 80 1.86 1.35 0.08
CA ALA A 80 3.05 0.57 0.42
C ALA A 80 3.82 0.16 -0.83
N PHE A 81 3.10 -0.25 -1.87
CA PHE A 81 3.70 -0.62 -3.15
C PHE A 81 4.48 0.54 -3.75
N ARG A 82 3.82 1.70 -3.86
CA ARG A 82 4.45 2.88 -4.44
C ARG A 82 5.63 3.38 -3.62
N SER A 83 5.48 3.40 -2.31
CA SER A 83 6.55 3.87 -1.43
C SER A 83 7.80 3.02 -1.55
N TYR A 84 7.62 1.71 -1.60
CA TYR A 84 8.74 0.80 -1.74
C TYR A 84 9.48 1.05 -3.06
N LEU A 85 8.73 1.17 -4.16
CA LEU A 85 9.34 1.42 -5.47
C LEU A 85 10.07 2.75 -5.51
N LYS A 86 9.47 3.80 -4.95
CA LYS A 86 10.12 5.11 -4.93
C LYS A 86 11.45 5.06 -4.19
N GLU A 87 11.50 4.32 -3.11
CA GLU A 87 12.69 4.24 -2.29
C GLU A 87 13.75 3.33 -2.89
N LYS A 88 13.33 2.19 -3.42
CA LYS A 88 14.27 1.15 -3.86
C LYS A 88 14.61 1.19 -5.34
N ASP A 89 13.71 1.67 -6.17
CA ASP A 89 13.93 1.67 -7.62
C ASP A 89 13.12 2.79 -8.26
N ARG A 90 13.62 4.00 -8.13
CA ARG A 90 12.92 5.18 -8.64
C ARG A 90 12.68 5.12 -10.16
N PRO A 91 13.64 4.70 -10.97
CA PRO A 91 13.39 4.58 -12.41
C PRO A 91 12.25 3.63 -12.73
N LEU A 92 12.17 2.51 -12.02
CA LEU A 92 11.08 1.56 -12.22
C LEU A 92 9.75 2.19 -11.80
N TYR A 93 9.74 2.91 -10.68
CA TYR A 93 8.55 3.63 -10.24
C TYR A 93 8.06 4.59 -11.31
N ASN A 94 8.97 5.37 -11.87
CA ASN A 94 8.62 6.35 -12.90
C ASN A 94 8.08 5.67 -14.18
N SER A 95 8.57 4.49 -14.47
CA SER A 95 8.12 3.72 -15.62
C SER A 95 6.70 3.20 -15.44
N ILE A 96 6.37 2.74 -14.24
CA ILE A 96 5.04 2.19 -13.95
C ILE A 96 4.02 3.29 -13.72
N PHE A 97 4.44 4.39 -13.11
CA PHE A 97 3.56 5.52 -12.78
C PHE A 97 4.06 6.80 -13.46
N PRO A 98 4.01 6.86 -14.78
CA PRO A 98 4.54 8.01 -15.52
C PRO A 98 3.81 9.32 -15.19
N GLU A 99 2.59 9.26 -14.71
CA GLU A 99 1.82 10.43 -14.34
C GLU A 99 2.45 11.17 -13.17
N ASP A 100 3.00 10.43 -12.22
CA ASP A 100 3.65 11.02 -11.07
C ASP A 100 4.95 11.71 -11.45
N LYS A 101 5.60 11.23 -12.50
CA LYS A 101 6.84 11.82 -12.97
C LYS A 101 6.66 13.25 -13.51
N LYS A 102 5.48 13.51 -14.06
CA LYS A 102 5.19 14.82 -14.65
C LYS A 102 4.98 15.91 -13.61
N ARG A 103 4.82 15.54 -12.37
CA ARG A 103 4.66 16.49 -11.28
C ARG A 103 6.02 16.80 -10.68
#